data_28ff1b5c46047afd043831064d9215ba
#
_entry.id   28ff1b5c46047afd043831064d9215ba
#
_cell.length_a   1.000
_cell.length_b   1.000
_cell.length_c   1.000
_cell.angle_alpha   90.00
_cell.angle_beta   90.00
_cell.angle_gamma   90.00
#
_symmetry.space_group_name_H-M   'P 1'
#
loop_
_entity.id
_entity.type
_entity.pdbx_description
1 polymer ?
#
loop_
_entity_poly.entity_id
_entity_poly.type
_entity_poly.pdbx_seq_one_letter_code
_entity_poly.pdbx_strand_id
1 'polypeptide(L)'
;MTQDLSDKYYKQLIDLQDVELVEAQIRSLLDVPIESVSDLEKWLKDEKNLMIKIKEALTGHQVDFYRNTEDAEIKSTYLHDQQVIQPLLMKYEAKMNEKCCESPYFNQLDEKRYGLMRRVRESKVKLFREENIPLMVKEQELCTKYSEIMGGLTVDWDGEERPFPFIQSQLDHLDRTVREKAYHAMMSAHRQIKPDMDAIMDELVQLRHQIALNAGFENYRDYMFVAKNREYSVQDCYDFHENVEKHIIPAWNRLAEVFKSKLGVDTYRPWDNTAKLMKNPPYSEVSALMDGVSEMLGKTDPYFADRFDYMREHGLLDLGDRKGKSPGGFCTSLPVSGDTFVFANFSPSFFSLIALIHEMGHAVNGYLEFSEHGPIEDYQHRMEVAELYSHGMELLLLDKLDRFYPEEEDFKSAQREELRRAFTMLYGPLAGDLFQHWMYTNPKHTAKERDEKFFEISKRYGLNPVDTNGLEEEIGMSWAGTLHYFQVPFYNIEYSISMLGALQLLENYRKNPEQAVESFKKGASADYNQSIAAIYEETGVSFDFSEPAVKRMGEFLEKVIQDIH
;
A
#
# COMPACT_ATOMS: atom_id res chain seq x y z
N MET A 1 -15.40 -8.39 25.05
CA MET A 1 -14.16 -8.00 25.73
C MET A 1 -13.06 -8.09 24.69
N THR A 2 -12.45 -6.99 24.32
CA THR A 2 -11.25 -7.00 23.48
C THR A 2 -10.12 -7.61 24.30
N GLN A 3 -9.61 -8.76 23.88
CA GLN A 3 -8.47 -9.41 24.54
C GLN A 3 -7.27 -8.45 24.42
N ASP A 4 -6.61 -8.18 25.52
CA ASP A 4 -5.41 -7.34 25.52
C ASP A 4 -4.27 -8.10 24.83
N LEU A 5 -3.93 -7.70 23.60
CA LEU A 5 -2.86 -8.31 22.83
C LEU A 5 -1.52 -8.20 23.56
N SER A 6 -1.33 -7.13 24.35
CA SER A 6 -0.09 -6.85 25.06
C SER A 6 0.36 -7.98 25.98
N ASP A 7 -0.57 -8.64 26.66
CA ASP A 7 -0.23 -9.72 27.59
C ASP A 7 0.23 -11.00 26.89
N LYS A 8 -0.14 -11.20 25.62
CA LYS A 8 0.18 -12.41 24.85
C LYS A 8 1.42 -12.25 23.97
N TYR A 9 1.61 -11.10 23.31
CA TYR A 9 2.54 -10.99 22.19
C TYR A 9 3.82 -10.21 22.52
N TYR A 10 3.80 -9.04 23.13
CA TYR A 10 4.96 -8.16 23.14
C TYR A 10 5.47 -7.66 24.51
N LYS A 11 4.67 -7.64 25.58
CA LYS A 11 5.13 -7.16 26.91
C LYS A 11 6.30 -7.94 27.51
N GLN A 12 6.53 -9.17 27.06
CA GLN A 12 7.58 -10.04 27.61
C GLN A 12 8.83 -10.15 26.74
N LEU A 13 8.85 -9.52 25.55
CA LEU A 13 9.93 -9.71 24.59
C LEU A 13 11.14 -8.84 24.89
N ILE A 14 10.90 -7.55 25.07
CA ILE A 14 11.88 -6.53 25.39
C ILE A 14 11.16 -5.30 25.95
N ASP A 15 11.69 -4.72 27.02
CA ASP A 15 11.15 -3.47 27.58
C ASP A 15 11.76 -2.28 26.83
N LEU A 16 10.98 -1.63 25.97
CA LEU A 16 11.42 -0.46 25.21
C LEU A 16 11.44 0.81 26.05
N GLN A 17 10.88 0.81 27.26
CA GLN A 17 11.01 1.93 28.20
C GLN A 17 12.41 1.96 28.84
N ASP A 18 13.10 0.83 28.94
CA ASP A 18 14.50 0.75 29.35
C ASP A 18 15.45 0.97 28.18
N VAL A 19 15.60 2.25 27.79
CA VAL A 19 16.44 2.67 26.66
C VAL A 19 17.90 2.24 26.83
N GLU A 20 18.42 2.22 28.08
CA GLU A 20 19.81 1.82 28.35
C GLU A 20 20.01 0.33 28.07
N LEU A 21 19.04 -0.51 28.43
CA LEU A 21 19.05 -1.93 28.12
C LEU A 21 19.00 -2.18 26.61
N VAL A 22 18.08 -1.51 25.90
CA VAL A 22 17.98 -1.63 24.43
C VAL A 22 19.31 -1.22 23.77
N GLU A 23 19.84 -0.05 24.15
CA GLU A 23 21.10 0.43 23.59
C GLU A 23 22.27 -0.51 23.93
N ALA A 24 22.33 -1.06 25.14
CA ALA A 24 23.37 -2.01 25.55
C ALA A 24 23.32 -3.31 24.72
N GLN A 25 22.12 -3.82 24.44
CA GLN A 25 21.97 -5.03 23.60
C GLN A 25 22.45 -4.78 22.16
N ILE A 26 22.10 -3.63 21.57
CA ILE A 26 22.55 -3.27 20.23
C ILE A 26 24.07 -3.04 20.21
N ARG A 27 24.65 -2.36 21.20
CA ARG A 27 26.10 -2.17 21.32
C ARG A 27 26.83 -3.50 21.45
N SER A 28 26.29 -4.46 22.21
CA SER A 28 26.90 -5.78 22.35
C SER A 28 27.06 -6.51 21.02
N LEU A 29 26.13 -6.33 20.06
CA LEU A 29 26.27 -6.82 18.69
C LEU A 29 27.41 -6.13 17.93
N LEU A 30 27.55 -4.83 18.10
CA LEU A 30 28.63 -4.07 17.45
C LEU A 30 30.02 -4.48 17.95
N ASP A 31 30.13 -4.92 19.21
CA ASP A 31 31.39 -5.30 19.84
C ASP A 31 31.80 -6.76 19.53
N VAL A 32 30.90 -7.60 18.96
CA VAL A 32 31.23 -8.98 18.57
C VAL A 32 32.30 -9.00 17.47
N PRO A 33 33.42 -9.69 17.64
CA PRO A 33 34.40 -9.86 16.58
C PRO A 33 33.87 -10.79 15.48
N ILE A 34 34.22 -10.52 14.23
CA ILE A 34 33.87 -11.34 13.06
C ILE A 34 35.18 -11.79 12.43
N GLU A 35 35.54 -13.06 12.66
CA GLU A 35 36.82 -13.64 12.24
C GLU A 35 36.68 -14.72 11.15
N SER A 36 35.39 -15.04 10.78
CA SER A 36 35.09 -16.01 9.72
C SER A 36 33.71 -15.72 9.09
N VAL A 37 33.41 -16.39 7.96
CA VAL A 37 32.08 -16.39 7.36
C VAL A 37 31.02 -16.88 8.34
N SER A 38 31.33 -17.94 9.10
CA SER A 38 30.45 -18.50 10.10
C SER A 38 30.15 -17.52 11.23
N ASP A 39 31.11 -16.70 11.65
CA ASP A 39 30.91 -15.67 12.66
C ASP A 39 30.00 -14.56 12.12
N LEU A 40 30.17 -14.18 10.85
CA LEU A 40 29.28 -13.20 10.20
C LEU A 40 27.85 -13.73 10.09
N GLU A 41 27.66 -14.98 9.68
CA GLU A 41 26.33 -15.61 9.64
C GLU A 41 25.67 -15.68 11.02
N LYS A 42 26.45 -16.01 12.05
CA LYS A 42 25.96 -16.00 13.43
C LYS A 42 25.59 -14.60 13.88
N TRP A 43 26.43 -13.61 13.58
CA TRP A 43 26.16 -12.21 13.90
C TRP A 43 24.88 -11.70 13.24
N LEU A 44 24.66 -11.99 11.95
CA LEU A 44 23.42 -11.66 11.21
C LEU A 44 22.19 -12.31 11.86
N LYS A 45 22.34 -13.55 12.30
CA LYS A 45 21.24 -14.25 13.01
C LYS A 45 20.94 -13.61 14.37
N ASP A 46 21.97 -13.22 15.12
CA ASP A 46 21.81 -12.59 16.44
C ASP A 46 21.21 -11.19 16.30
N GLU A 47 21.63 -10.42 15.28
CA GLU A 47 21.03 -9.13 14.91
C GLU A 47 19.55 -9.31 14.57
N LYS A 48 19.20 -10.21 13.66
CA LYS A 48 17.83 -10.53 13.29
C LYS A 48 16.98 -10.86 14.52
N ASN A 49 17.47 -11.75 15.40
CA ASN A 49 16.76 -12.15 16.60
C ASN A 49 16.48 -10.99 17.58
N LEU A 50 17.38 -10.00 17.66
CA LEU A 50 17.13 -8.80 18.45
C LEU A 50 16.11 -7.89 17.77
N MET A 51 16.31 -7.63 16.47
CA MET A 51 15.49 -6.68 15.73
C MET A 51 14.03 -7.12 15.60
N ILE A 52 13.75 -8.42 15.40
CA ILE A 52 12.38 -8.92 15.35
C ILE A 52 11.64 -8.77 16.70
N LYS A 53 12.33 -8.88 17.85
CA LYS A 53 11.73 -8.63 19.16
C LYS A 53 11.39 -7.16 19.36
N ILE A 54 12.32 -6.27 19.00
CA ILE A 54 12.10 -4.82 19.04
C ILE A 54 10.94 -4.45 18.13
N LYS A 55 10.92 -4.99 16.90
CA LYS A 55 9.87 -4.73 15.92
C LYS A 55 8.49 -5.16 16.43
N GLU A 56 8.37 -6.38 16.99
CA GLU A 56 7.08 -6.82 17.52
C GLU A 56 6.60 -5.97 18.68
N ALA A 57 7.50 -5.51 19.56
CA ALA A 57 7.14 -4.60 20.64
C ALA A 57 6.65 -3.23 20.09
N LEU A 58 7.38 -2.64 19.13
CA LEU A 58 6.97 -1.39 18.46
C LEU A 58 5.62 -1.54 17.75
N THR A 59 5.43 -2.64 17.01
CA THR A 59 4.17 -2.95 16.32
C THR A 59 3.02 -3.10 17.32
N GLY A 60 3.25 -3.78 18.42
CA GLY A 60 2.26 -3.94 19.47
C GLY A 60 1.83 -2.61 20.10
N HIS A 61 2.79 -1.73 20.45
CA HIS A 61 2.49 -0.41 20.98
C HIS A 61 1.75 0.47 19.95
N GLN A 62 2.10 0.37 18.67
CA GLN A 62 1.40 1.07 17.59
C GLN A 62 -0.04 0.58 17.44
N VAL A 63 -0.26 -0.74 17.45
CA VAL A 63 -1.59 -1.34 17.38
C VAL A 63 -2.44 -0.89 18.57
N ASP A 64 -1.92 -0.93 19.80
CA ASP A 64 -2.64 -0.46 20.99
C ASP A 64 -3.02 1.01 20.87
N PHE A 65 -2.09 1.87 20.41
CA PHE A 65 -2.36 3.28 20.21
C PHE A 65 -3.45 3.50 19.14
N TYR A 66 -3.40 2.81 18.02
CA TYR A 66 -4.42 2.95 16.97
C TYR A 66 -5.79 2.43 17.42
N ARG A 67 -5.81 1.44 18.28
CA ARG A 67 -7.05 0.91 18.90
C ARG A 67 -7.65 1.85 19.92
N ASN A 68 -6.85 2.68 20.60
CA ASN A 68 -7.29 3.58 21.67
C ASN A 68 -6.41 4.85 21.79
N THR A 69 -6.65 5.83 20.95
CA THR A 69 -5.89 7.10 20.89
C THR A 69 -6.15 8.05 22.07
N GLU A 70 -7.23 7.81 22.85
CA GLU A 70 -7.61 8.63 23.99
C GLU A 70 -6.93 8.20 25.30
N ASP A 71 -6.35 7.00 25.35
CA ASP A 71 -5.63 6.51 26.53
C ASP A 71 -4.27 7.19 26.66
N ALA A 72 -4.05 7.85 27.80
CA ALA A 72 -2.86 8.68 28.03
C ALA A 72 -1.58 7.82 28.21
N GLU A 73 -1.66 6.64 28.80
CA GLU A 73 -0.53 5.73 29.01
C GLU A 73 -0.10 5.10 27.69
N ILE A 74 -1.05 4.55 26.94
CA ILE A 74 -0.82 4.00 25.59
C ILE A 74 -0.21 5.06 24.67
N LYS A 75 -0.78 6.26 24.65
CA LYS A 75 -0.25 7.37 23.86
C LYS A 75 1.17 7.76 24.27
N SER A 76 1.46 7.80 25.57
CA SER A 76 2.79 8.10 26.08
C SER A 76 3.82 7.07 25.62
N THR A 77 3.45 5.77 25.67
CA THR A 77 4.30 4.67 25.19
C THR A 77 4.60 4.78 23.71
N TYR A 78 3.57 4.98 22.90
CA TYR A 78 3.74 5.16 21.45
C TYR A 78 4.61 6.39 21.10
N LEU A 79 4.40 7.53 21.79
CA LEU A 79 5.23 8.71 21.58
C LEU A 79 6.68 8.51 22.01
N HIS A 80 6.92 7.77 23.10
CA HIS A 80 8.28 7.38 23.51
C HIS A 80 8.96 6.56 22.41
N ASP A 81 8.27 5.57 21.84
CA ASP A 81 8.81 4.77 20.74
C ASP A 81 9.20 5.64 19.54
N GLN A 82 8.35 6.60 19.15
CA GLN A 82 8.60 7.47 18.00
C GLN A 82 9.74 8.49 18.28
N GLN A 83 9.83 9.01 19.49
CA GLN A 83 10.76 10.12 19.82
C GLN A 83 12.10 9.64 20.37
N VAL A 84 12.17 8.43 20.92
CA VAL A 84 13.37 7.91 21.59
C VAL A 84 13.88 6.64 20.93
N ILE A 85 13.03 5.61 20.79
CA ILE A 85 13.47 4.29 20.29
C ILE A 85 13.77 4.32 18.78
N GLN A 86 12.88 4.87 17.96
CA GLN A 86 13.10 4.94 16.51
C GLN A 86 14.40 5.70 16.14
N PRO A 87 14.68 6.89 16.69
CA PRO A 87 15.96 7.57 16.44
C PRO A 87 17.19 6.78 16.92
N LEU A 88 17.06 6.08 18.06
CA LEU A 88 18.12 5.18 18.54
C LEU A 88 18.41 4.07 17.54
N LEU A 89 17.37 3.39 17.04
CA LEU A 89 17.50 2.34 16.04
C LEU A 89 18.13 2.85 14.74
N MET A 90 17.69 3.99 14.22
CA MET A 90 18.27 4.61 13.01
C MET A 90 19.76 4.87 13.15
N LYS A 91 20.18 5.42 14.30
CA LYS A 91 21.60 5.67 14.60
C LYS A 91 22.43 4.40 14.56
N TYR A 92 21.92 3.31 15.09
CA TYR A 92 22.66 2.05 15.18
C TYR A 92 22.55 1.19 13.91
N GLU A 93 21.46 1.31 13.17
CA GLU A 93 21.30 0.64 11.88
C GLU A 93 22.43 1.01 10.90
N ALA A 94 22.76 2.29 10.80
CA ALA A 94 23.87 2.75 9.96
C ALA A 94 25.20 2.06 10.35
N LYS A 95 25.50 1.98 11.66
CA LYS A 95 26.71 1.32 12.17
C LYS A 95 26.71 -0.19 11.95
N MET A 96 25.57 -0.85 12.08
CA MET A 96 25.44 -2.30 11.81
C MET A 96 25.63 -2.59 10.32
N ASN A 97 25.05 -1.77 9.44
CA ASN A 97 25.24 -1.88 8.01
C ASN A 97 26.73 -1.68 7.61
N GLU A 98 27.39 -0.66 8.15
CA GLU A 98 28.80 -0.39 7.93
C GLU A 98 29.66 -1.58 8.39
N LYS A 99 29.50 -2.04 9.65
CA LYS A 99 30.21 -3.20 10.19
C LYS A 99 30.05 -4.45 9.32
N CYS A 100 28.83 -4.71 8.85
CA CYS A 100 28.55 -5.86 7.99
C CYS A 100 29.26 -5.73 6.63
N CYS A 101 29.10 -4.59 5.96
CA CYS A 101 29.68 -4.36 4.62
C CYS A 101 31.20 -4.28 4.62
N GLU A 102 31.82 -3.77 5.69
CA GLU A 102 33.30 -3.69 5.84
C GLU A 102 33.95 -5.03 6.20
N SER A 103 33.13 -6.03 6.60
CA SER A 103 33.66 -7.35 6.91
C SER A 103 34.34 -7.99 5.67
N PRO A 104 35.59 -8.51 5.80
CA PRO A 104 36.24 -9.21 4.70
C PRO A 104 35.53 -10.51 4.28
N TYR A 105 34.54 -10.93 5.04
CA TYR A 105 33.73 -12.12 4.80
C TYR A 105 32.38 -11.80 4.12
N PHE A 106 32.03 -10.54 3.98
CA PHE A 106 30.74 -10.10 3.41
C PHE A 106 30.49 -10.67 2.01
N ASN A 107 31.47 -10.58 1.12
CA ASN A 107 31.39 -11.10 -0.25
C ASN A 107 31.54 -12.63 -0.35
N GLN A 108 31.80 -13.32 0.76
CA GLN A 108 31.89 -14.77 0.85
C GLN A 108 30.57 -15.43 1.33
N LEU A 109 29.57 -14.63 1.74
CA LEU A 109 28.26 -15.11 2.09
C LEU A 109 27.57 -15.76 0.88
N ASP A 110 26.79 -16.81 1.12
CA ASP A 110 26.02 -17.50 0.08
C ASP A 110 25.06 -16.55 -0.63
N GLU A 111 25.18 -16.45 -1.96
CA GLU A 111 24.42 -15.51 -2.77
C GLU A 111 22.91 -15.81 -2.74
N LYS A 112 22.54 -17.10 -2.77
CA LYS A 112 21.12 -17.48 -2.75
C LYS A 112 20.43 -17.07 -1.45
N ARG A 113 21.15 -17.17 -0.33
CA ARG A 113 20.61 -16.89 1.01
C ARG A 113 20.73 -15.43 1.41
N TYR A 114 21.81 -14.75 1.03
CA TYR A 114 22.17 -13.43 1.53
C TYR A 114 22.26 -12.35 0.44
N GLY A 115 22.04 -12.70 -0.83
CA GLY A 115 22.21 -11.76 -1.94
C GLY A 115 21.32 -10.53 -1.85
N LEU A 116 20.04 -10.70 -1.49
CA LEU A 116 19.14 -9.56 -1.26
C LEU A 116 19.62 -8.70 -0.08
N MET A 117 19.93 -9.31 1.06
CA MET A 117 20.43 -8.61 2.25
C MET A 117 21.69 -7.79 1.92
N ARG A 118 22.64 -8.38 1.18
CA ARG A 118 23.86 -7.69 0.76
C ARG A 118 23.57 -6.46 -0.08
N ARG A 119 22.73 -6.59 -1.12
CA ARG A 119 22.34 -5.46 -1.98
C ARG A 119 21.68 -4.34 -1.18
N VAL A 120 20.79 -4.69 -0.26
CA VAL A 120 20.09 -3.69 0.59
C VAL A 120 21.08 -2.96 1.50
N ARG A 121 21.98 -3.68 2.19
CA ARG A 121 22.98 -3.04 3.07
C ARG A 121 23.96 -2.17 2.30
N GLU A 122 24.46 -2.64 1.17
CA GLU A 122 25.30 -1.83 0.27
C GLU A 122 24.59 -0.55 -0.20
N SER A 123 23.31 -0.66 -0.56
CA SER A 123 22.49 0.51 -0.92
C SER A 123 22.38 1.50 0.23
N LYS A 124 22.07 1.03 1.45
CA LYS A 124 21.98 1.88 2.63
C LYS A 124 23.28 2.60 2.95
N VAL A 125 24.41 1.90 2.91
CA VAL A 125 25.76 2.51 3.10
C VAL A 125 26.07 3.51 1.97
N LYS A 126 25.77 3.16 0.73
CA LYS A 126 25.98 4.04 -0.43
C LYS A 126 25.18 5.33 -0.35
N LEU A 127 23.94 5.27 0.14
CA LEU A 127 23.03 6.41 0.21
C LEU A 127 23.26 7.28 1.45
N PHE A 128 23.79 6.72 2.52
CA PHE A 128 23.97 7.44 3.77
C PHE A 128 24.91 8.63 3.62
N ARG A 129 24.45 9.81 4.04
CA ARG A 129 25.23 11.04 4.17
C ARG A 129 24.83 11.73 5.46
N GLU A 130 25.82 12.05 6.28
CA GLU A 130 25.56 12.74 7.56
C GLU A 130 24.91 14.11 7.33
N GLU A 131 25.29 14.81 6.27
CA GLU A 131 24.73 16.09 5.84
C GLU A 131 23.25 16.00 5.41
N ASN A 132 22.74 14.80 5.10
CA ASN A 132 21.33 14.58 4.76
C ASN A 132 20.44 14.47 6.01
N ILE A 133 20.98 14.17 7.19
CA ILE A 133 20.19 14.01 8.42
C ILE A 133 19.32 15.23 8.70
N PRO A 134 19.84 16.48 8.74
CA PRO A 134 18.98 17.65 8.97
C PRO A 134 17.96 17.88 7.85
N LEU A 135 18.28 17.49 6.62
CA LEU A 135 17.34 17.57 5.49
C LEU A 135 16.18 16.57 5.64
N MET A 136 16.46 15.35 6.06
CA MET A 136 15.43 14.33 6.33
C MET A 136 14.53 14.70 7.50
N VAL A 137 15.08 15.33 8.54
CA VAL A 137 14.28 15.88 9.64
C VAL A 137 13.33 16.96 9.13
N LYS A 138 13.83 17.87 8.29
CA LYS A 138 13.00 18.91 7.67
C LYS A 138 11.93 18.33 6.73
N GLU A 139 12.27 17.30 5.98
CA GLU A 139 11.30 16.54 5.16
C GLU A 139 10.15 16.01 6.01
N GLN A 140 10.48 15.38 7.15
CA GLN A 140 9.47 14.85 8.07
C GLN A 140 8.57 15.94 8.66
N GLU A 141 9.13 17.13 8.99
CA GLU A 141 8.33 18.28 9.44
C GLU A 141 7.33 18.72 8.37
N LEU A 142 7.74 18.77 7.10
CA LEU A 142 6.86 19.14 5.98
C LEU A 142 5.77 18.08 5.75
N CYS A 143 6.11 16.79 5.85
CA CYS A 143 5.15 15.69 5.78
C CYS A 143 4.11 15.77 6.92
N THR A 144 4.56 16.12 8.13
CA THR A 144 3.67 16.33 9.28
C THR A 144 2.74 17.53 9.05
N LYS A 145 3.28 18.65 8.56
CA LYS A 145 2.48 19.83 8.21
C LYS A 145 1.41 19.54 7.16
N TYR A 146 1.73 18.73 6.13
CA TYR A 146 0.74 18.23 5.17
C TYR A 146 -0.40 17.48 5.89
N SER A 147 -0.05 16.55 6.78
CA SER A 147 -1.05 15.76 7.52
C SER A 147 -1.95 16.63 8.41
N GLU A 148 -1.37 17.64 9.07
CA GLU A 148 -2.14 18.57 9.90
C GLU A 148 -3.14 19.38 9.09
N ILE A 149 -2.74 19.90 7.92
CA ILE A 149 -3.62 20.65 7.02
C ILE A 149 -4.75 19.75 6.51
N MET A 150 -4.42 18.54 6.00
CA MET A 150 -5.41 17.60 5.49
C MET A 150 -6.36 17.10 6.60
N GLY A 151 -5.83 16.83 7.79
CA GLY A 151 -6.63 16.38 8.94
C GLY A 151 -7.57 17.46 9.50
N GLY A 152 -7.19 18.74 9.36
CA GLY A 152 -8.02 19.88 9.75
C GLY A 152 -9.00 20.38 8.68
N LEU A 153 -9.01 19.74 7.49
CA LEU A 153 -9.81 20.20 6.37
C LEU A 153 -11.31 19.95 6.60
N THR A 154 -12.09 21.02 6.50
CA THR A 154 -13.55 20.99 6.63
C THR A 154 -14.22 21.58 5.41
N VAL A 155 -15.49 21.30 5.24
CA VAL A 155 -16.32 21.77 4.12
C VAL A 155 -17.67 22.28 4.64
N ASP A 156 -18.16 23.40 4.10
CA ASP A 156 -19.55 23.80 4.29
C ASP A 156 -20.47 22.89 3.47
N TRP A 157 -21.39 22.24 4.16
CA TRP A 157 -22.42 21.41 3.55
C TRP A 157 -23.80 21.80 4.08
N ASP A 158 -24.56 22.50 3.25
CA ASP A 158 -25.90 23.03 3.59
C ASP A 158 -25.91 24.00 4.80
N GLY A 159 -24.83 24.78 4.97
CA GLY A 159 -24.68 25.73 6.06
C GLY A 159 -24.16 25.10 7.35
N GLU A 160 -23.73 23.84 7.32
CA GLU A 160 -23.07 23.17 8.42
C GLU A 160 -21.64 22.81 8.06
N GLU A 161 -20.70 23.08 8.96
CA GLU A 161 -19.32 22.66 8.81
C GLU A 161 -19.19 21.15 9.02
N ARG A 162 -18.68 20.45 8.00
CA ARG A 162 -18.49 19.00 7.98
C ARG A 162 -17.03 18.63 7.76
N PRO A 163 -16.52 17.55 8.38
CA PRO A 163 -15.18 17.08 8.13
C PRO A 163 -15.05 16.53 6.71
N PHE A 164 -13.85 16.62 6.15
CA PHE A 164 -13.56 16.21 4.77
C PHE A 164 -13.97 14.74 4.44
N PRO A 165 -13.77 13.74 5.34
CA PRO A 165 -14.25 12.38 5.08
C PRO A 165 -15.77 12.27 4.86
N PHE A 166 -16.58 13.16 5.48
CA PHE A 166 -18.01 13.21 5.20
C PHE A 166 -18.29 13.53 3.73
N ILE A 167 -17.58 14.50 3.16
CA ILE A 167 -17.74 14.88 1.75
C ILE A 167 -17.31 13.74 0.83
N GLN A 168 -16.20 13.05 1.16
CA GLN A 168 -15.77 11.89 0.41
C GLN A 168 -16.85 10.80 0.36
N SER A 169 -17.58 10.59 1.47
CA SER A 169 -18.70 9.63 1.52
C SER A 169 -19.91 10.05 0.68
N GLN A 170 -20.02 11.32 0.27
CA GLN A 170 -21.09 11.78 -0.61
C GLN A 170 -20.76 11.62 -2.10
N LEU A 171 -19.51 11.35 -2.46
CA LEU A 171 -19.09 11.17 -3.85
C LEU A 171 -19.65 9.88 -4.48
N ASP A 172 -20.04 8.91 -3.68
CA ASP A 172 -20.65 7.65 -4.14
C ASP A 172 -22.18 7.58 -3.92
N HIS A 173 -22.80 8.71 -3.57
CA HIS A 173 -24.24 8.79 -3.33
C HIS A 173 -25.04 8.39 -4.58
N LEU A 174 -26.21 7.75 -4.40
CA LEU A 174 -27.04 7.29 -5.51
C LEU A 174 -27.56 8.45 -6.37
N ASP A 175 -27.91 9.59 -5.74
CA ASP A 175 -28.34 10.80 -6.44
C ASP A 175 -27.15 11.53 -7.04
N ARG A 176 -27.18 11.70 -8.37
CA ARG A 176 -26.13 12.39 -9.15
C ARG A 176 -25.93 13.84 -8.71
N THR A 177 -27.00 14.55 -8.31
CA THR A 177 -26.90 15.95 -7.90
C THR A 177 -26.14 16.09 -6.57
N VAL A 178 -26.25 15.09 -5.69
CA VAL A 178 -25.47 15.02 -4.45
C VAL A 178 -23.99 14.76 -4.78
N ARG A 179 -23.68 13.84 -5.70
CA ARG A 179 -22.29 13.57 -6.11
C ARG A 179 -21.64 14.79 -6.75
N GLU A 180 -22.33 15.48 -7.67
CA GLU A 180 -21.86 16.69 -8.30
C GLU A 180 -21.57 17.79 -7.27
N LYS A 181 -22.50 18.02 -6.33
CA LYS A 181 -22.33 18.96 -5.23
C LYS A 181 -21.12 18.58 -4.36
N ALA A 182 -20.97 17.30 -4.02
CA ALA A 182 -19.86 16.80 -3.22
C ALA A 182 -18.51 17.00 -3.95
N TYR A 183 -18.45 16.73 -5.25
CA TYR A 183 -17.26 16.97 -6.06
C TYR A 183 -16.84 18.44 -6.02
N HIS A 184 -17.74 19.37 -6.29
CA HIS A 184 -17.42 20.79 -6.25
C HIS A 184 -17.08 21.30 -4.85
N ALA A 185 -17.72 20.78 -3.81
CA ALA A 185 -17.40 21.10 -2.43
C ALA A 185 -15.97 20.61 -2.06
N MET A 186 -15.61 19.40 -2.46
CA MET A 186 -14.28 18.83 -2.29
C MET A 186 -13.23 19.66 -3.03
N MET A 187 -13.48 20.02 -4.31
CA MET A 187 -12.54 20.85 -5.09
C MET A 187 -12.41 22.27 -4.52
N SER A 188 -13.48 22.83 -3.97
CA SER A 188 -13.43 24.12 -3.28
C SER A 188 -12.55 24.06 -2.02
N ALA A 189 -12.65 22.99 -1.24
CA ALA A 189 -11.78 22.78 -0.08
C ALA A 189 -10.31 22.63 -0.49
N HIS A 190 -10.02 21.83 -1.51
CA HIS A 190 -8.66 21.70 -2.04
C HIS A 190 -8.11 23.04 -2.54
N ARG A 191 -8.92 23.87 -3.21
CA ARG A 191 -8.50 25.20 -3.66
C ARG A 191 -8.10 26.12 -2.51
N GLN A 192 -8.76 26.00 -1.34
CA GLN A 192 -8.43 26.80 -0.16
C GLN A 192 -7.04 26.48 0.39
N ILE A 193 -6.68 25.19 0.42
CA ILE A 193 -5.37 24.75 0.95
C ILE A 193 -4.28 24.72 -0.11
N LYS A 194 -4.61 24.91 -1.39
CA LYS A 194 -3.67 24.81 -2.52
C LYS A 194 -2.39 25.65 -2.35
N PRO A 195 -2.45 26.93 -1.89
CA PRO A 195 -1.23 27.71 -1.68
C PRO A 195 -0.27 27.09 -0.65
N ASP A 196 -0.79 26.52 0.42
CA ASP A 196 0.03 25.82 1.42
C ASP A 196 0.60 24.52 0.87
N MET A 197 -0.19 23.76 0.11
CA MET A 197 0.26 22.53 -0.54
C MET A 197 1.34 22.79 -1.58
N ASP A 198 1.21 23.86 -2.36
CA ASP A 198 2.25 24.30 -3.30
C ASP A 198 3.55 24.63 -2.57
N ALA A 199 3.47 25.43 -1.50
CA ALA A 199 4.65 25.81 -0.72
C ALA A 199 5.36 24.59 -0.11
N ILE A 200 4.60 23.63 0.44
CA ILE A 200 5.15 22.39 0.99
C ILE A 200 5.82 21.57 -0.13
N MET A 201 5.16 21.40 -1.27
CA MET A 201 5.71 20.60 -2.37
C MET A 201 6.94 21.25 -2.98
N ASP A 202 6.95 22.56 -3.15
CA ASP A 202 8.11 23.29 -3.66
C ASP A 202 9.32 23.08 -2.75
N GLU A 203 9.13 23.19 -1.43
CA GLU A 203 10.20 22.94 -0.45
C GLU A 203 10.63 21.47 -0.46
N LEU A 204 9.69 20.51 -0.50
CA LEU A 204 9.98 19.08 -0.58
C LEU A 204 10.79 18.72 -1.83
N VAL A 205 10.42 19.24 -2.99
CA VAL A 205 11.13 18.97 -4.25
C VAL A 205 12.58 19.46 -4.19
N GLN A 206 12.82 20.68 -3.68
CA GLN A 206 14.18 21.22 -3.55
C GLN A 206 15.00 20.43 -2.52
N LEU A 207 14.41 20.09 -1.40
CA LEU A 207 15.05 19.37 -0.32
C LEU A 207 15.43 17.94 -0.75
N ARG A 208 14.50 17.23 -1.39
CA ARG A 208 14.71 15.88 -1.94
C ARG A 208 15.76 15.89 -3.07
N HIS A 209 15.75 16.92 -3.89
CA HIS A 209 16.80 17.10 -4.91
C HIS A 209 18.18 17.28 -4.25
N GLN A 210 18.29 18.08 -3.18
CA GLN A 210 19.56 18.27 -2.46
C GLN A 210 20.02 16.97 -1.78
N ILE A 211 19.10 16.18 -1.18
CA ILE A 211 19.39 14.86 -0.61
C ILE A 211 20.03 13.96 -1.68
N ALA A 212 19.46 13.93 -2.88
CA ALA A 212 19.99 13.13 -3.98
C ALA A 212 21.38 13.61 -4.44
N LEU A 213 21.58 14.92 -4.59
CA LEU A 213 22.88 15.50 -4.96
C LEU A 213 23.96 15.17 -3.95
N ASN A 214 23.69 15.29 -2.65
CA ASN A 214 24.63 14.94 -1.58
C ASN A 214 25.01 13.45 -1.64
N ALA A 215 24.10 12.58 -2.04
CA ALA A 215 24.36 11.15 -2.24
C ALA A 215 25.03 10.81 -3.58
N GLY A 216 25.31 11.82 -4.44
CA GLY A 216 25.99 11.65 -5.73
C GLY A 216 25.07 11.29 -6.90
N PHE A 217 23.78 11.57 -6.80
CA PHE A 217 22.79 11.36 -7.87
C PHE A 217 22.45 12.67 -8.56
N GLU A 218 22.10 12.62 -9.84
CA GLU A 218 21.70 13.81 -10.61
C GLU A 218 20.32 14.32 -10.22
N ASN A 219 19.43 13.44 -9.76
CA ASN A 219 18.06 13.74 -9.41
C ASN A 219 17.52 12.77 -8.34
N TYR A 220 16.40 13.15 -7.71
CA TYR A 220 15.78 12.35 -6.63
C TYR A 220 15.14 11.05 -7.12
N ARG A 221 14.68 10.97 -8.37
CA ARG A 221 14.16 9.72 -8.94
C ARG A 221 15.22 8.62 -8.91
N ASP A 222 16.40 8.89 -9.43
CA ASP A 222 17.47 7.89 -9.52
C ASP A 222 17.99 7.51 -8.13
N TYR A 223 18.01 8.45 -7.18
CA TYR A 223 18.27 8.17 -5.77
C TYR A 223 17.22 7.19 -5.20
N MET A 224 15.93 7.42 -5.45
CA MET A 224 14.84 6.58 -4.93
C MET A 224 14.82 5.18 -5.54
N PHE A 225 15.22 5.00 -6.80
CA PHE A 225 15.33 3.67 -7.40
C PHE A 225 16.34 2.80 -6.66
N VAL A 226 17.45 3.39 -6.22
CA VAL A 226 18.44 2.69 -5.39
C VAL A 226 17.92 2.50 -3.96
N ALA A 227 17.31 3.53 -3.37
CA ALA A 227 16.78 3.47 -2.00
C ALA A 227 15.70 2.39 -1.82
N LYS A 228 14.84 2.21 -2.83
CA LYS A 228 13.79 1.18 -2.84
C LYS A 228 14.30 -0.19 -3.30
N ASN A 229 15.58 -0.33 -3.64
CA ASN A 229 16.17 -1.57 -4.15
C ASN A 229 15.37 -2.20 -5.30
N ARG A 230 14.90 -1.36 -6.25
CA ARG A 230 14.06 -1.80 -7.35
C ARG A 230 14.75 -2.79 -8.27
N GLU A 231 14.05 -3.85 -8.64
CA GLU A 231 14.52 -4.89 -9.56
C GLU A 231 14.11 -4.62 -11.03
N TYR A 232 13.66 -3.41 -11.31
CA TYR A 232 13.30 -2.91 -12.65
C TYR A 232 13.87 -1.50 -12.86
N SER A 233 14.04 -1.16 -14.12
CA SER A 233 14.64 0.13 -14.51
C SER A 233 13.63 1.24 -14.68
N VAL A 234 14.11 2.48 -14.77
CA VAL A 234 13.30 3.64 -15.16
C VAL A 234 12.66 3.44 -16.55
N GLN A 235 13.36 2.76 -17.47
CA GLN A 235 12.83 2.50 -18.80
C GLN A 235 11.67 1.49 -18.75
N ASP A 236 11.76 0.46 -17.91
CA ASP A 236 10.66 -0.49 -17.69
C ASP A 236 9.41 0.22 -17.18
N CYS A 237 9.57 1.26 -16.31
CA CYS A 237 8.43 2.09 -15.89
C CYS A 237 7.82 2.86 -17.06
N TYR A 238 8.62 3.50 -17.92
CA TYR A 238 8.09 4.21 -19.09
C TYR A 238 7.44 3.29 -20.09
N ASP A 239 8.02 2.13 -20.35
CA ASP A 239 7.42 1.11 -21.21
C ASP A 239 6.08 0.62 -20.63
N PHE A 240 6.00 0.42 -19.31
CA PHE A 240 4.75 0.07 -18.64
C PHE A 240 3.69 1.16 -18.75
N HIS A 241 4.07 2.44 -18.53
CA HIS A 241 3.16 3.57 -18.73
C HIS A 241 2.56 3.57 -20.14
N GLU A 242 3.39 3.47 -21.18
CA GLU A 242 2.94 3.49 -22.56
C GLU A 242 2.08 2.29 -22.92
N ASN A 243 2.45 1.10 -22.45
CA ASN A 243 1.73 -0.14 -22.72
C ASN A 243 0.34 -0.15 -22.05
N VAL A 244 0.21 0.36 -20.83
CA VAL A 244 -1.10 0.50 -20.15
C VAL A 244 -1.98 1.50 -20.86
N GLU A 245 -1.45 2.67 -21.25
CA GLU A 245 -2.20 3.66 -22.03
C GLU A 245 -2.73 3.06 -23.33
N LYS A 246 -1.90 2.27 -24.02
CA LYS A 246 -2.23 1.70 -25.33
C LYS A 246 -3.19 0.53 -25.28
N HIS A 247 -3.09 -0.33 -24.27
CA HIS A 247 -3.76 -1.62 -24.27
C HIS A 247 -4.78 -1.83 -23.14
N ILE A 248 -4.66 -1.11 -22.01
CA ILE A 248 -5.59 -1.24 -20.87
C ILE A 248 -6.64 -0.13 -20.89
N ILE A 249 -6.24 1.12 -21.15
CA ILE A 249 -7.19 2.25 -21.17
C ILE A 249 -8.35 2.05 -22.17
N PRO A 250 -8.17 1.42 -23.36
CA PRO A 250 -9.33 1.09 -24.22
C PRO A 250 -10.36 0.19 -23.54
N ALA A 251 -9.93 -0.82 -22.76
CA ALA A 251 -10.84 -1.69 -22.02
C ALA A 251 -11.53 -0.93 -20.87
N TRP A 252 -10.80 -0.08 -20.14
CA TRP A 252 -11.38 0.85 -19.18
C TRP A 252 -12.48 1.72 -19.79
N ASN A 253 -12.23 2.32 -20.96
CA ASN A 253 -13.20 3.16 -21.65
C ASN A 253 -14.51 2.40 -21.95
N ARG A 254 -14.41 1.11 -22.31
CA ARG A 254 -15.61 0.26 -22.51
C ARG A 254 -16.37 0.03 -21.21
N LEU A 255 -15.66 -0.26 -20.12
CA LEU A 255 -16.30 -0.40 -18.82
C LEU A 255 -16.98 0.90 -18.39
N ALA A 256 -16.34 2.04 -18.58
CA ALA A 256 -16.90 3.36 -18.29
C ALA A 256 -18.16 3.65 -19.13
N GLU A 257 -18.21 3.23 -20.40
CA GLU A 257 -19.43 3.33 -21.22
C GLU A 257 -20.57 2.44 -20.67
N VAL A 258 -20.25 1.26 -20.11
CA VAL A 258 -21.24 0.44 -19.40
C VAL A 258 -21.81 1.18 -18.20
N PHE A 259 -20.96 1.80 -17.37
CA PHE A 259 -21.38 2.63 -16.24
C PHE A 259 -22.24 3.81 -16.71
N LYS A 260 -21.79 4.56 -17.71
CA LYS A 260 -22.54 5.68 -18.31
C LYS A 260 -23.95 5.27 -18.76
N SER A 261 -24.04 4.15 -19.48
CA SER A 261 -25.31 3.60 -19.96
C SER A 261 -26.24 3.21 -18.81
N LYS A 262 -25.73 2.51 -17.79
CA LYS A 262 -26.52 2.10 -16.63
C LYS A 262 -26.95 3.27 -15.74
N LEU A 263 -26.14 4.33 -15.67
CA LEU A 263 -26.49 5.58 -14.99
C LEU A 263 -27.54 6.41 -15.78
N GLY A 264 -27.71 6.12 -17.06
CA GLY A 264 -28.64 6.85 -17.94
C GLY A 264 -28.26 8.31 -18.14
N VAL A 265 -26.95 8.63 -18.17
CA VAL A 265 -26.46 9.99 -18.32
C VAL A 265 -25.95 10.25 -19.75
N ASP A 266 -26.32 11.40 -20.33
CA ASP A 266 -25.85 11.78 -21.68
C ASP A 266 -24.36 12.16 -21.67
N THR A 267 -23.91 12.81 -20.59
CA THR A 267 -22.53 13.26 -20.40
C THR A 267 -21.96 12.64 -19.13
N TYR A 268 -20.86 11.90 -19.26
CA TYR A 268 -20.15 11.26 -18.15
C TYR A 268 -19.12 12.23 -17.57
N ARG A 269 -19.35 12.67 -16.34
CA ARG A 269 -18.54 13.69 -15.64
C ARG A 269 -17.68 13.04 -14.54
N PRO A 270 -16.66 13.72 -13.99
CA PRO A 270 -15.82 13.15 -12.92
C PRO A 270 -16.61 12.56 -11.74
N TRP A 271 -17.70 13.17 -11.32
CA TRP A 271 -18.58 12.66 -10.24
C TRP A 271 -19.43 11.44 -10.64
N ASP A 272 -19.39 11.01 -11.88
CA ASP A 272 -20.03 9.77 -12.32
C ASP A 272 -19.07 8.58 -12.21
N ASN A 273 -17.74 8.82 -12.15
CA ASN A 273 -16.74 7.77 -11.93
C ASN A 273 -16.85 7.07 -10.57
N THR A 274 -17.43 7.75 -9.58
CA THR A 274 -17.62 7.20 -8.22
C THR A 274 -19.03 6.66 -7.98
N ALA A 275 -19.92 6.82 -8.97
CA ALA A 275 -21.31 6.41 -8.84
C ALA A 275 -21.47 4.91 -8.63
N LYS A 276 -22.18 4.51 -7.57
CA LYS A 276 -22.52 3.11 -7.32
C LYS A 276 -23.71 2.67 -8.19
N LEU A 277 -23.62 1.49 -8.77
CA LEU A 277 -24.70 0.84 -9.51
C LEU A 277 -25.41 -0.24 -8.71
N MET A 278 -24.92 -0.52 -7.50
CA MET A 278 -25.44 -1.56 -6.64
C MET A 278 -25.87 -1.02 -5.28
N LYS A 279 -26.72 -1.76 -4.61
CA LYS A 279 -27.06 -1.50 -3.21
C LYS A 279 -25.86 -1.83 -2.30
N ASN A 280 -25.85 -1.26 -1.11
CA ASN A 280 -24.91 -1.71 -0.09
C ASN A 280 -25.17 -3.20 0.24
N PRO A 281 -24.13 -3.95 0.65
CA PRO A 281 -24.30 -5.34 1.08
C PRO A 281 -25.34 -5.45 2.19
N PRO A 282 -26.09 -6.57 2.26
CA PRO A 282 -27.17 -6.74 3.22
C PRO A 282 -26.65 -7.14 4.62
N TYR A 283 -25.70 -6.38 5.17
CA TYR A 283 -25.24 -6.56 6.54
C TYR A 283 -25.09 -5.20 7.25
N SER A 284 -25.40 -5.17 8.54
CA SER A 284 -25.25 -4.00 9.41
C SER A 284 -24.24 -4.22 10.53
N GLU A 285 -23.88 -5.48 10.77
CA GLU A 285 -23.02 -5.89 11.88
C GLU A 285 -21.70 -6.50 11.39
N VAL A 286 -20.62 -6.22 12.11
CA VAL A 286 -19.27 -6.79 11.84
C VAL A 286 -19.30 -8.32 11.83
N SER A 287 -20.08 -8.95 12.71
CA SER A 287 -20.20 -10.40 12.77
C SER A 287 -20.75 -11.00 11.46
N ALA A 288 -21.76 -10.36 10.87
CA ALA A 288 -22.35 -10.83 9.60
C ALA A 288 -21.37 -10.67 8.41
N LEU A 289 -20.54 -9.60 8.44
CA LEU A 289 -19.43 -9.45 7.47
C LEU A 289 -18.43 -10.60 7.64
N MET A 290 -17.97 -10.84 8.87
CA MET A 290 -17.01 -11.91 9.15
C MET A 290 -17.53 -13.30 8.75
N ASP A 291 -18.79 -13.63 9.08
CA ASP A 291 -19.40 -14.91 8.70
C ASP A 291 -19.43 -15.08 7.18
N GLY A 292 -19.79 -14.03 6.45
CA GLY A 292 -19.85 -14.07 4.98
C GLY A 292 -18.45 -14.19 4.34
N VAL A 293 -17.46 -13.48 4.87
CA VAL A 293 -16.08 -13.55 4.36
C VAL A 293 -15.46 -14.91 4.66
N SER A 294 -15.65 -15.48 5.86
CA SER A 294 -15.21 -16.84 6.19
C SER A 294 -15.79 -17.86 5.20
N GLU A 295 -17.10 -17.76 4.88
CA GLU A 295 -17.75 -18.64 3.89
C GLU A 295 -17.16 -18.47 2.48
N MET A 296 -16.90 -17.23 2.03
CA MET A 296 -16.29 -16.96 0.71
C MET A 296 -14.87 -17.55 0.63
N LEU A 297 -14.05 -17.33 1.66
CA LEU A 297 -12.70 -17.87 1.77
C LEU A 297 -12.73 -19.40 1.73
N GLY A 298 -13.62 -20.04 2.51
CA GLY A 298 -13.74 -21.50 2.56
C GLY A 298 -14.22 -22.13 1.27
N LYS A 299 -15.04 -21.44 0.47
CA LYS A 299 -15.42 -21.86 -0.88
C LYS A 299 -14.26 -21.79 -1.89
N THR A 300 -13.25 -20.97 -1.59
CA THR A 300 -12.06 -20.82 -2.43
C THR A 300 -10.97 -21.80 -2.02
N ASP A 301 -10.62 -21.84 -0.73
CA ASP A 301 -9.69 -22.81 -0.15
C ASP A 301 -9.95 -22.93 1.37
N PRO A 302 -10.08 -24.18 1.93
CA PRO A 302 -10.30 -24.37 3.37
C PRO A 302 -9.22 -23.72 4.24
N TYR A 303 -7.96 -23.68 3.81
CA TYR A 303 -6.88 -23.05 4.55
C TYR A 303 -7.14 -21.56 4.80
N PHE A 304 -7.71 -20.84 3.81
CA PHE A 304 -8.00 -19.42 3.96
C PHE A 304 -9.04 -19.15 5.05
N ALA A 305 -10.11 -19.96 5.08
CA ALA A 305 -11.13 -19.89 6.13
C ALA A 305 -10.54 -20.27 7.51
N ASP A 306 -9.75 -21.34 7.58
CA ASP A 306 -9.12 -21.77 8.82
C ASP A 306 -8.23 -20.68 9.43
N ARG A 307 -7.48 -19.93 8.59
CA ARG A 307 -6.67 -18.80 9.07
C ARG A 307 -7.53 -17.63 9.52
N PHE A 308 -8.57 -17.29 8.78
CA PHE A 308 -9.50 -16.23 9.15
C PHE A 308 -10.22 -16.53 10.49
N ASP A 309 -10.75 -17.74 10.65
CA ASP A 309 -11.44 -18.15 11.86
C ASP A 309 -10.48 -18.22 13.05
N TYR A 310 -9.24 -18.68 12.84
CA TYR A 310 -8.18 -18.60 13.86
C TYR A 310 -7.94 -17.16 14.32
N MET A 311 -7.80 -16.21 13.38
CA MET A 311 -7.61 -14.79 13.71
C MET A 311 -8.80 -14.22 14.48
N ARG A 312 -10.02 -14.59 14.08
CA ARG A 312 -11.25 -14.20 14.77
C ARG A 312 -11.30 -14.72 16.22
N GLU A 313 -10.98 -16.00 16.44
CA GLU A 313 -10.99 -16.64 17.76
C GLU A 313 -9.91 -16.08 18.70
N HIS A 314 -8.77 -15.65 18.15
CA HIS A 314 -7.64 -15.14 18.92
C HIS A 314 -7.62 -13.60 19.05
N GLY A 315 -8.68 -12.90 18.58
CA GLY A 315 -8.79 -11.44 18.71
C GLY A 315 -7.81 -10.66 17.85
N LEU A 316 -7.34 -11.27 16.74
CA LEU A 316 -6.41 -10.67 15.79
C LEU A 316 -7.12 -9.83 14.70
N LEU A 317 -8.44 -9.68 14.79
CA LEU A 317 -9.27 -8.85 13.92
C LEU A 317 -9.93 -7.74 14.75
N ASP A 318 -9.51 -6.50 14.57
CA ASP A 318 -10.17 -5.33 15.17
C ASP A 318 -10.87 -4.51 14.07
N LEU A 319 -12.11 -4.88 13.76
CA LEU A 319 -12.87 -4.36 12.64
C LEU A 319 -13.92 -3.32 13.05
N GLY A 320 -14.37 -3.33 14.31
CA GLY A 320 -15.45 -2.45 14.79
C GLY A 320 -15.02 -1.00 14.89
N ASP A 321 -15.81 -0.09 14.32
CA ASP A 321 -15.65 1.35 14.55
C ASP A 321 -16.04 1.73 15.99
N ARG A 322 -15.31 2.67 16.58
CA ARG A 322 -15.59 3.19 17.92
C ARG A 322 -14.87 4.51 18.19
N LYS A 323 -15.38 5.27 19.14
CA LYS A 323 -14.72 6.49 19.60
C LYS A 323 -13.31 6.18 20.13
N GLY A 324 -12.35 7.01 19.80
CA GLY A 324 -10.96 6.86 20.21
C GLY A 324 -10.15 5.86 19.37
N LYS A 325 -10.74 5.25 18.32
CA LYS A 325 -10.04 4.42 17.36
C LYS A 325 -9.49 5.28 16.21
N SER A 326 -8.25 5.02 15.76
CA SER A 326 -7.68 5.72 14.60
C SER A 326 -8.44 5.38 13.32
N PRO A 327 -8.54 6.31 12.35
CA PRO A 327 -9.07 6.00 11.02
C PRO A 327 -8.10 5.14 10.22
N GLY A 328 -8.61 4.48 9.17
CA GLY A 328 -7.82 3.67 8.24
C GLY A 328 -7.98 2.17 8.44
N GLY A 329 -7.18 1.39 7.73
CA GLY A 329 -7.09 -0.06 7.79
C GLY A 329 -5.69 -0.53 7.43
N PHE A 330 -5.23 -1.64 8.00
CA PHE A 330 -3.96 -2.28 7.67
C PHE A 330 -3.92 -3.73 8.19
N CYS A 331 -3.08 -4.53 7.57
CA CYS A 331 -2.60 -5.79 8.12
C CYS A 331 -1.15 -5.63 8.56
N THR A 332 -0.78 -6.14 9.72
CA THR A 332 0.60 -6.13 10.22
C THR A 332 1.00 -7.46 10.79
N SER A 333 2.29 -7.81 10.64
CA SER A 333 2.85 -9.06 11.16
C SER A 333 3.41 -8.88 12.55
N LEU A 334 3.28 -9.93 13.36
CA LEU A 334 3.90 -10.10 14.66
C LEU A 334 5.02 -11.16 14.51
N PRO A 335 6.26 -10.74 14.20
CA PRO A 335 7.28 -11.64 13.65
C PRO A 335 7.84 -12.66 14.65
N VAL A 336 7.64 -12.49 15.95
CA VAL A 336 8.05 -13.48 16.97
C VAL A 336 7.02 -14.59 17.11
N SER A 337 5.74 -14.23 17.14
CA SER A 337 4.64 -15.18 17.27
C SER A 337 4.27 -15.87 15.95
N GLY A 338 4.56 -15.20 14.82
CA GLY A 338 4.13 -15.64 13.50
C GLY A 338 2.67 -15.33 13.21
N ASP A 339 2.05 -14.52 14.03
CA ASP A 339 0.67 -14.07 13.83
C ASP A 339 0.61 -12.80 12.97
N THR A 340 -0.57 -12.55 12.41
CA THR A 340 -0.90 -11.29 11.73
C THR A 340 -2.09 -10.63 12.41
N PHE A 341 -2.13 -9.31 12.40
CA PHE A 341 -3.20 -8.53 12.99
C PHE A 341 -3.84 -7.61 11.95
N VAL A 342 -5.16 -7.66 11.82
CA VAL A 342 -5.93 -6.80 10.92
C VAL A 342 -6.68 -5.75 11.71
N PHE A 343 -6.46 -4.50 11.35
CA PHE A 343 -7.14 -3.32 11.85
C PHE A 343 -7.96 -2.68 10.74
N ALA A 344 -9.23 -2.37 10.99
CA ALA A 344 -10.09 -1.64 10.05
C ALA A 344 -11.21 -0.90 10.78
N ASN A 345 -11.83 0.05 10.11
CA ASN A 345 -13.02 0.76 10.58
C ASN A 345 -14.21 0.34 9.73
N PHE A 346 -15.01 -0.55 10.27
CA PHE A 346 -16.17 -1.13 9.59
C PHE A 346 -17.25 -0.08 9.28
N SER A 347 -17.77 -0.16 8.08
CA SER A 347 -19.03 0.45 7.68
C SER A 347 -19.83 -0.56 6.82
N PRO A 348 -21.17 -0.51 6.80
CA PRO A 348 -21.98 -1.42 5.97
C PRO A 348 -21.89 -1.00 4.50
N SER A 349 -20.74 -1.26 3.87
CA SER A 349 -20.40 -0.82 2.52
C SER A 349 -19.63 -1.90 1.76
N PHE A 350 -19.69 -1.85 0.43
CA PHE A 350 -18.86 -2.70 -0.43
C PHE A 350 -17.37 -2.50 -0.17
N PHE A 351 -16.96 -1.27 0.11
CA PHE A 351 -15.57 -0.96 0.43
C PHE A 351 -15.07 -1.76 1.64
N SER A 352 -15.85 -1.82 2.74
CA SER A 352 -15.45 -2.60 3.92
C SER A 352 -15.37 -4.10 3.66
N LEU A 353 -16.20 -4.64 2.77
CA LEU A 353 -16.12 -6.03 2.34
C LEU A 353 -14.79 -6.28 1.60
N ILE A 354 -14.50 -5.49 0.59
CA ILE A 354 -13.29 -5.68 -0.22
C ILE A 354 -12.04 -5.36 0.60
N ALA A 355 -12.06 -4.33 1.45
CA ALA A 355 -10.94 -4.04 2.33
C ALA A 355 -10.60 -5.21 3.25
N LEU A 356 -11.59 -5.87 3.85
CA LEU A 356 -11.33 -7.05 4.68
C LEU A 356 -10.76 -8.21 3.86
N ILE A 357 -11.25 -8.45 2.64
CA ILE A 357 -10.70 -9.46 1.72
C ILE A 357 -9.25 -9.13 1.36
N HIS A 358 -8.94 -7.87 1.08
CA HIS A 358 -7.59 -7.36 0.81
C HIS A 358 -6.64 -7.66 1.97
N GLU A 359 -7.01 -7.24 3.19
CA GLU A 359 -6.18 -7.49 4.37
C GLU A 359 -5.99 -8.99 4.66
N MET A 360 -6.98 -9.82 4.31
CA MET A 360 -6.83 -11.27 4.40
C MET A 360 -5.82 -11.83 3.40
N GLY A 361 -5.65 -11.21 2.24
CA GLY A 361 -4.58 -11.56 1.30
C GLY A 361 -3.19 -11.40 1.93
N HIS A 362 -2.95 -10.26 2.59
CA HIS A 362 -1.73 -10.03 3.37
C HIS A 362 -1.58 -11.02 4.53
N ALA A 363 -2.66 -11.29 5.27
CA ALA A 363 -2.62 -12.21 6.40
C ALA A 363 -2.27 -13.65 5.97
N VAL A 364 -2.93 -14.17 4.95
CA VAL A 364 -2.65 -15.50 4.39
C VAL A 364 -1.20 -15.61 3.92
N ASN A 365 -0.71 -14.58 3.22
CA ASN A 365 0.68 -14.52 2.81
C ASN A 365 1.64 -14.56 4.02
N GLY A 366 1.41 -13.74 5.04
CA GLY A 366 2.24 -13.74 6.25
C GLY A 366 2.27 -15.09 6.98
N TYR A 367 1.12 -15.78 7.08
CA TYR A 367 1.07 -17.11 7.69
C TYR A 367 1.80 -18.18 6.88
N LEU A 368 1.64 -18.18 5.55
CA LEU A 368 2.30 -19.15 4.67
C LEU A 368 3.82 -18.96 4.68
N GLU A 369 4.27 -17.73 4.56
CA GLU A 369 5.69 -17.41 4.58
C GLU A 369 6.33 -17.76 5.93
N PHE A 370 5.69 -17.35 7.06
CA PHE A 370 6.21 -17.64 8.38
C PHE A 370 6.30 -19.16 8.64
N SER A 371 5.34 -19.94 8.17
CA SER A 371 5.33 -21.39 8.38
C SER A 371 6.51 -22.08 7.69
N GLU A 372 6.98 -21.57 6.55
CA GLU A 372 8.06 -22.17 5.78
C GLU A 372 9.46 -21.60 6.14
N HIS A 373 9.53 -20.29 6.44
CA HIS A 373 10.81 -19.56 6.56
C HIS A 373 11.02 -18.92 7.94
N GLY A 374 10.00 -18.92 8.79
CA GLY A 374 10.01 -18.17 10.05
C GLY A 374 9.93 -16.65 9.81
N PRO A 375 10.32 -15.83 10.81
CA PRO A 375 10.21 -14.38 10.71
C PRO A 375 11.09 -13.82 9.60
N ILE A 376 10.55 -12.89 8.81
CA ILE A 376 11.29 -12.13 7.80
C ILE A 376 11.73 -10.77 8.33
N GLU A 377 12.73 -10.20 7.66
CA GLU A 377 13.25 -8.87 7.97
C GLU A 377 12.60 -7.82 7.04
N ASP A 378 12.58 -6.56 7.45
CA ASP A 378 11.89 -5.48 6.73
C ASP A 378 12.31 -5.33 5.26
N TYR A 379 13.58 -5.57 4.96
CA TYR A 379 14.09 -5.48 3.58
C TYR A 379 13.51 -6.55 2.63
N GLN A 380 12.93 -7.62 3.18
CA GLN A 380 12.28 -8.68 2.39
C GLN A 380 10.85 -8.30 2.01
N HIS A 381 10.22 -7.36 2.72
CA HIS A 381 8.88 -6.83 2.40
C HIS A 381 8.94 -5.91 1.18
N ARG A 382 8.78 -6.48 0.00
CA ARG A 382 8.64 -5.73 -1.25
C ARG A 382 7.17 -5.57 -1.58
N MET A 383 6.73 -4.33 -1.74
CA MET A 383 5.31 -4.02 -1.89
C MET A 383 4.72 -4.59 -3.18
N GLU A 384 5.51 -4.71 -4.24
CA GLU A 384 5.10 -5.41 -5.48
C GLU A 384 4.68 -6.86 -5.21
N VAL A 385 5.29 -7.51 -4.21
CA VAL A 385 4.96 -8.89 -3.80
C VAL A 385 3.81 -8.90 -2.80
N ALA A 386 3.86 -8.07 -1.77
CA ALA A 386 2.83 -8.01 -0.74
C ALA A 386 1.45 -7.68 -1.33
N GLU A 387 1.38 -6.67 -2.20
CA GLU A 387 0.14 -6.25 -2.85
C GLU A 387 -0.33 -7.23 -3.95
N LEU A 388 0.55 -8.09 -4.46
CA LEU A 388 0.12 -9.18 -5.36
C LEU A 388 -0.85 -10.13 -4.65
N TYR A 389 -0.61 -10.44 -3.38
CA TYR A 389 -1.44 -11.36 -2.61
C TYR A 389 -2.72 -10.72 -2.09
N SER A 390 -2.69 -9.44 -1.71
CA SER A 390 -3.89 -8.71 -1.32
C SER A 390 -4.85 -8.50 -2.50
N HIS A 391 -4.38 -7.96 -3.61
CA HIS A 391 -5.19 -7.81 -4.83
C HIS A 391 -5.54 -9.16 -5.46
N GLY A 392 -4.64 -10.14 -5.36
CA GLY A 392 -4.92 -11.51 -5.78
C GLY A 392 -6.10 -12.11 -5.03
N MET A 393 -6.19 -11.93 -3.71
CA MET A 393 -7.30 -12.41 -2.90
C MET A 393 -8.63 -11.73 -3.29
N GLU A 394 -8.63 -10.40 -3.53
CA GLU A 394 -9.80 -9.68 -4.02
C GLU A 394 -10.36 -10.32 -5.29
N LEU A 395 -9.49 -10.61 -6.26
CA LEU A 395 -9.88 -11.14 -7.56
C LEU A 395 -10.19 -12.65 -7.55
N LEU A 396 -9.57 -13.45 -6.67
CA LEU A 396 -9.91 -14.87 -6.48
C LEU A 396 -11.31 -15.04 -5.87
N LEU A 397 -11.80 -14.05 -5.11
CA LEU A 397 -13.12 -14.09 -4.49
C LEU A 397 -14.20 -13.39 -5.34
N LEU A 398 -13.87 -12.90 -6.53
CA LEU A 398 -14.79 -12.15 -7.40
C LEU A 398 -16.08 -12.93 -7.74
N ASP A 399 -16.01 -14.23 -7.93
CA ASP A 399 -17.14 -15.10 -8.21
C ASP A 399 -17.86 -15.61 -6.95
N LYS A 400 -17.38 -15.24 -5.74
CA LYS A 400 -18.00 -15.55 -4.46
C LYS A 400 -18.80 -14.36 -3.88
N LEU A 401 -18.82 -13.23 -4.57
CA LEU A 401 -19.61 -12.06 -4.16
C LEU A 401 -21.13 -12.35 -4.14
N ASP A 402 -21.58 -13.43 -4.78
CA ASP A 402 -22.96 -13.94 -4.70
C ASP A 402 -23.39 -14.20 -3.24
N ARG A 403 -22.48 -14.46 -2.33
CA ARG A 403 -22.74 -14.61 -0.90
C ARG A 403 -23.43 -13.37 -0.29
N PHE A 404 -23.07 -12.19 -0.73
CA PHE A 404 -23.65 -10.91 -0.29
C PHE A 404 -24.61 -10.31 -1.32
N TYR A 405 -24.57 -10.76 -2.57
CA TYR A 405 -25.38 -10.28 -3.68
C TYR A 405 -26.01 -11.47 -4.41
N PRO A 406 -27.04 -12.11 -3.83
CA PRO A 406 -27.61 -13.33 -4.39
C PRO A 406 -28.44 -13.10 -5.67
N GLU A 407 -28.90 -11.87 -5.93
CA GLU A 407 -29.64 -11.54 -7.13
C GLU A 407 -28.65 -11.31 -8.30
N GLU A 408 -28.93 -11.91 -9.47
CA GLU A 408 -28.01 -11.93 -10.62
C GLU A 408 -27.50 -10.53 -11.02
N GLU A 409 -28.39 -9.52 -11.08
CA GLU A 409 -28.01 -8.16 -11.47
C GLU A 409 -27.19 -7.46 -10.38
N ASP A 410 -27.52 -7.65 -9.11
CA ASP A 410 -26.74 -7.11 -7.99
C ASP A 410 -25.37 -7.78 -7.94
N PHE A 411 -25.26 -9.08 -8.20
CA PHE A 411 -24.01 -9.82 -8.29
C PHE A 411 -23.12 -9.30 -9.43
N LYS A 412 -23.67 -9.19 -10.66
CA LYS A 412 -22.94 -8.61 -11.78
C LYS A 412 -22.52 -7.16 -11.51
N SER A 413 -23.34 -6.39 -10.80
CA SER A 413 -23.00 -5.02 -10.42
C SER A 413 -21.85 -4.97 -9.41
N ALA A 414 -21.80 -5.91 -8.45
CA ALA A 414 -20.67 -6.05 -7.52
C ALA A 414 -19.39 -6.44 -8.26
N GLN A 415 -19.45 -7.36 -9.22
CA GLN A 415 -18.31 -7.74 -10.06
C GLN A 415 -17.81 -6.57 -10.93
N ARG A 416 -18.73 -5.77 -11.52
CA ARG A 416 -18.36 -4.55 -12.26
C ARG A 416 -17.67 -3.53 -11.37
N GLU A 417 -18.15 -3.36 -10.15
CA GLU A 417 -17.54 -2.44 -9.18
C GLU A 417 -16.12 -2.87 -8.81
N GLU A 418 -15.91 -4.15 -8.52
CA GLU A 418 -14.58 -4.65 -8.20
C GLU A 418 -13.64 -4.54 -9.41
N LEU A 419 -14.13 -4.85 -10.61
CA LEU A 419 -13.34 -4.65 -11.82
C LEU A 419 -13.00 -3.17 -12.06
N ARG A 420 -13.91 -2.24 -11.77
CA ARG A 420 -13.64 -0.80 -11.80
C ARG A 420 -12.50 -0.42 -10.84
N ARG A 421 -12.50 -0.99 -9.62
CA ARG A 421 -11.44 -0.80 -8.63
C ARG A 421 -10.10 -1.32 -9.15
N ALA A 422 -10.08 -2.53 -9.72
CA ALA A 422 -8.88 -3.12 -10.32
C ALA A 422 -8.31 -2.25 -11.45
N PHE A 423 -9.15 -1.73 -12.34
CA PHE A 423 -8.70 -0.77 -13.36
C PHE A 423 -8.12 0.50 -12.74
N THR A 424 -8.81 1.07 -11.74
CA THR A 424 -8.36 2.29 -11.07
C THR A 424 -7.02 2.07 -10.36
N MET A 425 -6.83 0.90 -9.72
CA MET A 425 -5.55 0.52 -9.10
C MET A 425 -4.45 0.24 -10.11
N LEU A 426 -4.79 -0.14 -11.34
CA LEU A 426 -3.79 -0.35 -12.37
C LEU A 426 -3.32 0.96 -13.02
N TYR A 427 -4.24 1.83 -13.45
CA TYR A 427 -3.85 3.04 -14.20
C TYR A 427 -3.63 4.30 -13.34
N GLY A 428 -4.34 4.44 -12.23
CA GLY A 428 -4.26 5.65 -11.40
C GLY A 428 -2.89 5.84 -10.76
N PRO A 429 -2.33 4.83 -10.09
CA PRO A 429 -0.98 4.91 -9.53
C PRO A 429 0.10 5.10 -10.61
N LEU A 430 -0.07 4.53 -11.82
CA LEU A 430 0.84 4.79 -12.94
C LEU A 430 0.85 6.25 -13.38
N ALA A 431 -0.32 6.88 -13.46
CA ALA A 431 -0.40 8.31 -13.72
C ALA A 431 0.37 9.12 -12.67
N GLY A 432 0.22 8.74 -11.40
CA GLY A 432 0.95 9.34 -10.28
C GLY A 432 2.46 9.10 -10.34
N ASP A 433 2.90 7.92 -10.77
CA ASP A 433 4.32 7.60 -10.94
C ASP A 433 4.92 8.43 -12.08
N LEU A 434 4.27 8.48 -13.23
CA LEU A 434 4.71 9.31 -14.37
C LEU A 434 4.81 10.80 -13.99
N PHE A 435 3.87 11.29 -13.17
CA PHE A 435 3.91 12.65 -12.64
C PHE A 435 5.14 12.87 -11.74
N GLN A 436 5.47 11.94 -10.87
CA GLN A 436 6.66 12.03 -10.01
C GLN A 436 7.96 11.92 -10.81
N HIS A 437 8.01 11.05 -11.83
CA HIS A 437 9.15 11.01 -12.75
C HIS A 437 9.42 12.40 -13.36
N TRP A 438 8.38 13.07 -13.86
CA TRP A 438 8.52 14.42 -14.41
C TRP A 438 8.93 15.42 -13.32
N MET A 439 8.26 15.43 -12.18
CA MET A 439 8.45 16.41 -11.10
C MET A 439 9.89 16.39 -10.58
N TYR A 440 10.45 15.22 -10.31
CA TYR A 440 11.78 15.08 -9.72
C TYR A 440 12.94 15.13 -10.74
N THR A 441 12.66 15.01 -12.03
CA THR A 441 13.65 15.31 -13.08
C THR A 441 13.61 16.76 -13.57
N ASN A 442 12.59 17.53 -13.14
CA ASN A 442 12.43 18.95 -13.42
C ASN A 442 12.30 19.77 -12.13
N PRO A 443 13.28 19.74 -11.20
CA PRO A 443 13.10 20.28 -9.85
C PRO A 443 12.89 21.80 -9.78
N LYS A 444 13.01 22.52 -10.91
CA LYS A 444 12.80 23.98 -11.01
C LYS A 444 11.43 24.35 -11.58
N HIS A 445 10.53 23.37 -11.75
CA HIS A 445 9.18 23.65 -12.25
C HIS A 445 8.40 24.55 -11.27
N THR A 446 7.47 25.32 -11.81
CA THR A 446 6.55 26.16 -11.04
C THR A 446 5.30 25.38 -10.63
N ALA A 447 4.56 25.86 -9.62
CA ALA A 447 3.28 25.29 -9.22
C ALA A 447 2.28 25.20 -10.41
N LYS A 448 2.27 26.21 -11.27
CA LYS A 448 1.42 26.22 -12.48
C LYS A 448 1.81 25.10 -13.46
N GLU A 449 3.10 24.95 -13.77
CA GLU A 449 3.59 23.87 -14.65
C GLU A 449 3.29 22.50 -14.06
N ARG A 450 3.29 22.39 -12.74
CA ARG A 450 2.93 21.16 -12.01
C ARG A 450 1.46 20.81 -12.20
N ASP A 451 0.55 21.78 -12.06
CA ASP A 451 -0.88 21.58 -12.28
C ASP A 451 -1.18 21.24 -13.78
N GLU A 452 -0.57 21.97 -14.71
CA GLU A 452 -0.71 21.70 -16.14
C GLU A 452 -0.23 20.29 -16.52
N LYS A 453 0.91 19.86 -15.95
CA LYS A 453 1.46 18.53 -16.20
C LYS A 453 0.59 17.43 -15.59
N PHE A 454 0.07 17.64 -14.38
CA PHE A 454 -0.83 16.67 -13.76
C PHE A 454 -2.13 16.50 -14.55
N PHE A 455 -2.71 17.61 -15.05
CA PHE A 455 -3.88 17.57 -15.92
C PHE A 455 -3.58 16.84 -17.24
N GLU A 456 -2.46 17.12 -17.90
CA GLU A 456 -2.03 16.44 -19.13
C GLU A 456 -1.97 14.91 -18.92
N ILE A 457 -1.31 14.46 -17.84
CA ILE A 457 -1.17 13.05 -17.51
C ILE A 457 -2.54 12.44 -17.17
N SER A 458 -3.36 13.10 -16.35
CA SER A 458 -4.69 12.61 -15.98
C SER A 458 -5.61 12.39 -17.18
N LYS A 459 -5.47 13.21 -18.23
CA LYS A 459 -6.22 13.00 -19.49
C LYS A 459 -5.81 11.74 -20.24
N ARG A 460 -4.57 11.30 -20.13
CA ARG A 460 -4.10 10.07 -20.76
C ARG A 460 -4.63 8.83 -20.01
N TYR A 461 -4.82 8.94 -18.69
CA TYR A 461 -5.19 7.85 -17.80
C TYR A 461 -6.52 8.12 -17.10
N GLY A 462 -7.51 7.27 -17.33
CA GLY A 462 -8.75 7.23 -16.54
C GLY A 462 -9.80 8.32 -16.79
N LEU A 463 -9.44 9.44 -17.42
CA LEU A 463 -10.39 10.51 -17.78
C LEU A 463 -11.02 10.38 -19.17
N ASN A 464 -10.78 9.30 -19.88
CA ASN A 464 -11.45 8.96 -21.13
C ASN A 464 -12.46 7.82 -20.82
N PRO A 465 -13.76 7.95 -21.01
CA PRO A 465 -14.50 8.98 -21.75
C PRO A 465 -15.10 10.11 -20.90
N VAL A 466 -14.48 10.51 -19.81
CA VAL A 466 -14.99 11.55 -18.91
C VAL A 466 -14.95 12.93 -19.58
N ASP A 467 -16.06 13.65 -19.60
CA ASP A 467 -16.09 15.04 -20.03
C ASP A 467 -15.52 15.94 -18.92
N THR A 468 -14.38 16.53 -19.21
CA THR A 468 -13.63 17.40 -18.29
C THR A 468 -13.80 18.89 -18.60
N ASN A 469 -14.65 19.27 -19.55
CA ASN A 469 -14.83 20.65 -19.97
C ASN A 469 -15.21 21.56 -18.79
N GLY A 470 -14.41 22.61 -18.57
CA GLY A 470 -14.59 23.57 -17.49
C GLY A 470 -14.10 23.10 -16.11
N LEU A 471 -13.40 21.95 -16.05
CA LEU A 471 -12.84 21.37 -14.82
C LEU A 471 -11.30 21.21 -14.88
N GLU A 472 -10.66 21.81 -15.88
CA GLU A 472 -9.23 21.65 -16.15
C GLU A 472 -8.37 22.07 -14.94
N GLU A 473 -8.71 23.20 -14.33
CA GLU A 473 -8.04 23.71 -13.13
C GLU A 473 -8.24 22.77 -11.94
N GLU A 474 -9.48 22.32 -11.71
CA GLU A 474 -9.83 21.44 -10.59
C GLU A 474 -9.09 20.09 -10.67
N ILE A 475 -9.08 19.50 -11.86
CA ILE A 475 -8.36 18.26 -12.11
C ILE A 475 -6.85 18.48 -11.98
N GLY A 476 -6.33 19.57 -12.57
CA GLY A 476 -4.91 19.91 -12.52
C GLY A 476 -4.37 20.06 -11.10
N MET A 477 -5.15 20.66 -10.20
CA MET A 477 -4.72 20.84 -8.80
C MET A 477 -4.99 19.63 -7.89
N SER A 478 -5.69 18.59 -8.33
CA SER A 478 -6.14 17.48 -7.47
C SER A 478 -5.00 16.61 -6.93
N TRP A 479 -3.79 16.69 -7.50
CA TRP A 479 -2.58 16.05 -6.95
C TRP A 479 -2.32 16.45 -5.49
N ALA A 480 -2.72 17.68 -5.10
CA ALA A 480 -2.49 18.24 -3.76
C ALA A 480 -3.18 17.46 -2.63
N GLY A 481 -4.23 16.68 -2.96
CA GLY A 481 -4.91 15.79 -2.02
C GLY A 481 -4.29 14.39 -1.91
N THR A 482 -3.25 14.08 -2.68
CA THR A 482 -2.67 12.72 -2.71
C THR A 482 -1.50 12.58 -1.74
N LEU A 483 -1.72 11.92 -0.62
CA LEU A 483 -0.73 11.70 0.43
C LEU A 483 0.59 11.13 -0.09
N HIS A 484 0.55 10.22 -1.04
CA HIS A 484 1.72 9.51 -1.57
C HIS A 484 2.80 10.45 -2.12
N TYR A 485 2.43 11.56 -2.77
CA TYR A 485 3.41 12.49 -3.33
C TYR A 485 4.18 13.24 -2.26
N PHE A 486 3.56 13.45 -1.09
CA PHE A 486 4.16 14.14 0.04
C PHE A 486 4.98 13.19 0.93
N GLN A 487 4.44 12.05 1.29
CA GLN A 487 5.00 11.19 2.36
C GLN A 487 5.77 9.98 1.87
N VAL A 488 5.36 9.36 0.75
CA VAL A 488 5.96 8.11 0.25
C VAL A 488 6.22 8.17 -1.26
N PRO A 489 7.16 9.04 -1.69
CA PRO A 489 7.44 9.25 -3.11
C PRO A 489 7.86 7.95 -3.81
N PHE A 490 7.43 7.81 -5.07
CA PHE A 490 7.68 6.64 -5.93
C PHE A 490 7.10 5.31 -5.42
N TYR A 491 6.12 5.36 -4.50
CA TYR A 491 5.42 4.15 -4.05
C TYR A 491 4.33 3.69 -5.04
N ASN A 492 3.73 4.62 -5.77
CA ASN A 492 2.51 4.38 -6.56
C ASN A 492 2.64 3.23 -7.57
N ILE A 493 3.75 3.12 -8.28
CA ILE A 493 3.91 2.09 -9.34
C ILE A 493 3.82 0.66 -8.78
N GLU A 494 4.17 0.47 -7.52
CA GLU A 494 4.14 -0.83 -6.85
C GLU A 494 2.72 -1.44 -6.83
N TYR A 495 1.68 -0.60 -6.64
CA TYR A 495 0.28 -1.01 -6.77
C TYR A 495 -0.10 -1.44 -8.20
N SER A 496 0.38 -0.72 -9.20
CA SER A 496 0.05 -1.04 -10.60
C SER A 496 0.72 -2.33 -11.05
N ILE A 497 1.96 -2.57 -10.61
CA ILE A 497 2.70 -3.81 -10.89
C ILE A 497 1.99 -4.99 -10.24
N SER A 498 1.65 -4.89 -8.98
CA SER A 498 0.96 -5.96 -8.24
C SER A 498 -0.42 -6.24 -8.81
N MET A 499 -1.18 -5.21 -9.18
CA MET A 499 -2.48 -5.38 -9.84
C MET A 499 -2.36 -6.06 -11.20
N LEU A 500 -1.33 -5.76 -11.99
CA LEU A 500 -1.08 -6.48 -13.24
C LEU A 500 -0.82 -7.99 -12.99
N GLY A 501 -0.11 -8.32 -11.91
CA GLY A 501 0.08 -9.70 -11.45
C GLY A 501 -1.22 -10.36 -10.99
N ALA A 502 -2.02 -9.67 -10.19
CA ALA A 502 -3.31 -10.14 -9.70
C ALA A 502 -4.34 -10.40 -10.82
N LEU A 503 -4.33 -9.58 -11.87
CA LEU A 503 -5.16 -9.79 -13.06
C LEU A 503 -4.73 -11.03 -13.86
N GLN A 504 -3.43 -11.34 -13.91
CA GLN A 504 -2.94 -12.60 -14.49
C GLN A 504 -3.39 -13.80 -13.63
N LEU A 505 -3.41 -13.65 -12.32
CA LEU A 505 -3.93 -14.68 -11.41
C LEU A 505 -5.42 -14.92 -11.64
N LEU A 506 -6.24 -13.86 -11.84
CA LEU A 506 -7.65 -13.98 -12.23
C LEU A 506 -7.81 -14.69 -13.57
N GLU A 507 -6.96 -14.40 -14.57
CA GLU A 507 -6.96 -15.12 -15.86
C GLU A 507 -6.71 -16.62 -15.66
N ASN A 508 -5.74 -16.98 -14.82
CA ASN A 508 -5.42 -18.35 -14.49
C ASN A 508 -6.55 -19.03 -13.70
N TYR A 509 -7.15 -18.33 -12.74
CA TYR A 509 -8.26 -18.82 -11.94
C TYR A 509 -9.49 -19.15 -12.81
N ARG A 510 -9.82 -18.31 -13.79
CA ARG A 510 -10.91 -18.57 -14.74
C ARG A 510 -10.65 -19.79 -15.63
N LYS A 511 -9.39 -20.16 -15.87
CA LYS A 511 -9.01 -21.33 -16.65
C LYS A 511 -9.01 -22.61 -15.80
N ASN A 512 -8.45 -22.54 -14.61
CA ASN A 512 -8.34 -23.65 -13.67
C ASN A 512 -8.26 -23.11 -12.23
N PRO A 513 -9.40 -23.01 -11.51
CA PRO A 513 -9.45 -22.45 -10.17
C PRO A 513 -8.52 -23.15 -9.17
N GLU A 514 -8.52 -24.49 -9.14
CA GLU A 514 -7.71 -25.26 -8.19
C GLU A 514 -6.21 -24.99 -8.38
N GLN A 515 -5.74 -25.04 -9.64
CA GLN A 515 -4.34 -24.78 -9.95
C GLN A 515 -3.93 -23.35 -9.62
N ALA A 516 -4.81 -22.36 -9.85
CA ALA A 516 -4.50 -20.95 -9.57
C ALA A 516 -4.37 -20.71 -8.05
N VAL A 517 -5.24 -21.31 -7.24
CA VAL A 517 -5.15 -21.22 -5.77
C VAL A 517 -3.90 -21.91 -5.24
N GLU A 518 -3.55 -23.10 -5.76
CA GLU A 518 -2.31 -23.78 -5.39
C GLU A 518 -1.07 -22.95 -5.75
N SER A 519 -1.05 -22.34 -6.96
CA SER A 519 0.03 -21.44 -7.35
C SER A 519 0.10 -20.19 -6.48
N PHE A 520 -1.05 -19.61 -6.12
CA PHE A 520 -1.12 -18.49 -5.16
C PHE A 520 -0.48 -18.88 -3.82
N LYS A 521 -0.86 -20.03 -3.23
CA LYS A 521 -0.29 -20.49 -1.95
C LYS A 521 1.20 -20.77 -2.07
N LYS A 522 1.64 -21.40 -3.18
CA LYS A 522 3.05 -21.69 -3.43
C LYS A 522 3.89 -20.40 -3.47
N GLY A 523 3.46 -19.39 -4.21
CA GLY A 523 4.16 -18.11 -4.27
C GLY A 523 4.10 -17.35 -2.94
N ALA A 524 2.96 -17.39 -2.23
CA ALA A 524 2.81 -16.78 -0.92
C ALA A 524 3.69 -17.43 0.17
N SER A 525 4.17 -18.64 -0.05
CA SER A 525 5.14 -19.33 0.81
C SER A 525 6.57 -19.32 0.25
N ALA A 526 6.84 -18.52 -0.79
CA ALA A 526 8.16 -18.46 -1.41
C ALA A 526 9.23 -17.87 -0.48
N ASP A 527 10.49 -18.21 -0.72
CA ASP A 527 11.62 -17.57 -0.04
C ASP A 527 11.81 -16.13 -0.57
N TYR A 528 11.52 -15.13 0.24
CA TYR A 528 11.60 -13.71 -0.12
C TYR A 528 13.03 -13.17 -0.28
N ASN A 529 14.06 -14.01 -0.14
CA ASN A 529 15.41 -13.70 -0.60
C ASN A 529 15.56 -13.82 -2.13
N GLN A 530 14.60 -14.44 -2.80
CA GLN A 530 14.56 -14.52 -4.27
C GLN A 530 14.22 -13.16 -4.90
N SER A 531 14.38 -13.07 -6.23
CA SER A 531 13.91 -11.91 -7.00
C SER A 531 12.38 -11.82 -7.03
N ILE A 532 11.84 -10.62 -7.23
CA ILE A 532 10.39 -10.41 -7.43
C ILE A 532 9.90 -11.29 -8.59
N ALA A 533 10.65 -11.34 -9.69
CA ALA A 533 10.30 -12.15 -10.85
C ALA A 533 10.18 -13.65 -10.51
N ALA A 534 11.06 -14.20 -9.67
CA ALA A 534 11.00 -15.59 -9.25
C ALA A 534 9.77 -15.89 -8.37
N ILE A 535 9.43 -14.98 -7.45
CA ILE A 535 8.22 -15.11 -6.61
C ILE A 535 6.95 -15.06 -7.46
N TYR A 536 6.90 -14.15 -8.45
CA TYR A 536 5.78 -14.08 -9.40
C TYR A 536 5.64 -15.37 -10.20
N GLU A 537 6.75 -15.95 -10.68
CA GLU A 537 6.75 -17.23 -11.38
C GLU A 537 6.23 -18.36 -10.48
N GLU A 538 6.61 -18.42 -9.22
CA GLU A 538 6.07 -19.39 -8.25
C GLU A 538 4.57 -19.20 -8.00
N THR A 539 4.07 -17.96 -8.07
CA THR A 539 2.64 -17.62 -8.01
C THR A 539 1.90 -17.99 -9.32
N GLY A 540 2.62 -18.43 -10.35
CA GLY A 540 2.05 -18.78 -11.66
C GLY A 540 1.76 -17.56 -12.56
N VAL A 541 2.36 -16.41 -12.26
CA VAL A 541 2.24 -15.16 -13.02
C VAL A 541 3.61 -14.64 -13.43
N SER A 542 3.69 -13.69 -14.35
CA SER A 542 4.96 -13.14 -14.81
C SER A 542 5.13 -11.69 -14.37
N PHE A 543 6.35 -11.36 -13.94
CA PHE A 543 6.82 -10.01 -13.70
C PHE A 543 7.33 -9.42 -15.02
N ASP A 544 6.38 -9.02 -15.88
CA ASP A 544 6.64 -8.62 -17.27
C ASP A 544 5.76 -7.44 -17.68
N PHE A 545 6.37 -6.31 -18.03
CA PHE A 545 5.73 -5.06 -18.44
C PHE A 545 5.79 -4.84 -19.96
N SER A 546 6.27 -5.83 -20.70
CA SER A 546 6.38 -5.75 -22.16
C SER A 546 5.04 -5.56 -22.84
N GLU A 547 5.06 -4.95 -24.02
CA GLU A 547 3.85 -4.74 -24.83
C GLU A 547 3.03 -6.02 -25.04
N PRO A 548 3.62 -7.20 -25.38
CA PRO A 548 2.86 -8.43 -25.52
C PRO A 548 2.13 -8.87 -24.25
N ALA A 549 2.77 -8.72 -23.08
CA ALA A 549 2.18 -9.10 -21.79
C ALA A 549 1.00 -8.19 -21.42
N VAL A 550 1.18 -6.88 -21.51
CA VAL A 550 0.13 -5.90 -21.18
C VAL A 550 -1.02 -5.96 -22.20
N LYS A 551 -0.72 -6.15 -23.49
CA LYS A 551 -1.73 -6.35 -24.53
C LYS A 551 -2.61 -7.57 -24.27
N ARG A 552 -2.00 -8.72 -23.95
CA ARG A 552 -2.74 -9.93 -23.57
C ARG A 552 -3.71 -9.65 -22.41
N MET A 553 -3.28 -8.89 -21.43
CA MET A 553 -4.11 -8.53 -20.28
C MET A 553 -5.27 -7.61 -20.68
N GLY A 554 -5.04 -6.65 -21.56
CA GLY A 554 -6.11 -5.81 -22.12
C GLY A 554 -7.17 -6.64 -22.86
N GLU A 555 -6.74 -7.58 -23.69
CA GLU A 555 -7.64 -8.51 -24.40
C GLU A 555 -8.42 -9.43 -23.45
N PHE A 556 -7.80 -9.86 -22.35
CA PHE A 556 -8.47 -10.63 -21.30
C PHE A 556 -9.54 -9.78 -20.58
N LEU A 557 -9.21 -8.57 -20.19
CA LEU A 557 -10.15 -7.67 -19.50
C LEU A 557 -11.36 -7.33 -20.36
N GLU A 558 -11.19 -7.17 -21.67
CA GLU A 558 -12.31 -6.96 -22.58
C GLU A 558 -13.30 -8.15 -22.58
N LYS A 559 -12.81 -9.38 -22.49
CA LYS A 559 -13.67 -10.57 -22.36
C LYS A 559 -14.39 -10.58 -21.00
N VAL A 560 -13.67 -10.26 -19.92
CA VAL A 560 -14.28 -10.17 -18.59
C VAL A 560 -15.42 -9.14 -18.56
N ILE A 561 -15.23 -7.97 -19.17
CA ILE A 561 -16.28 -6.94 -19.28
C ILE A 561 -17.51 -7.45 -20.03
N GLN A 562 -17.31 -8.21 -21.12
CA GLN A 562 -18.41 -8.81 -21.88
C GLN A 562 -19.22 -9.82 -21.07
N ASP A 563 -18.55 -10.65 -20.24
CA ASP A 563 -19.19 -11.69 -19.43
C ASP A 563 -20.07 -11.09 -18.31
N ILE A 564 -19.70 -9.92 -17.77
CA ILE A 564 -20.41 -9.25 -16.67
C ILE A 564 -21.31 -8.10 -17.14
N HIS A 565 -21.49 -7.90 -18.44
CA HIS A 565 -22.31 -6.85 -19.06
C HIS A 565 -23.83 -7.01 -18.88
#